data_852e2265f805c1c78df9623cd2843e33
#
_entry.id   852e2265f805c1c78df9623cd2843e33
#
_cell.length_a   1.000
_cell.length_b   1.000
_cell.length_c   1.000
_cell.angle_alpha   90.00
_cell.angle_beta   90.00
_cell.angle_gamma   90.00
#
_symmetry.space_group_name_H-M   'P 1'
#
loop_
_entity.id
_entity.type
_entity.pdbx_description
1 polymer ?
#
loop_
_entity_poly.entity_id
_entity_poly.type
_entity_poly.pdbx_seq_one_letter_code
_entity_poly.pdbx_strand_id
1 'polypeptide(L)'
;MAYKVDNAIIMAAGTASRFAPLSFEKPKALIEVRGEVLIERQIKQLFAAGINEIVIIVGYKKEQFDYLIDKYGVKLVENKDYLTRNNNASIYYAKQYLKNTYVCSSDNYFVKNPFEKYVDESYYSAVYAEGHTEEWCIGQDAEGYINAVTIGGNDSWYMVGHTFWSKEFSSKF
;
A
#
# COMPACT_ATOMS: atom_id res chain seq x y z
N MET A 1 10.50 21.40 4.97
CA MET A 1 9.28 21.70 5.77
C MET A 1 8.41 20.45 5.70
N ALA A 2 8.13 19.81 6.83
CA ALA A 2 7.42 18.53 6.84
C ALA A 2 5.97 18.67 6.30
N TYR A 3 5.55 17.71 5.51
CA TYR A 3 4.16 17.57 5.02
C TYR A 3 3.31 16.95 6.11
N LYS A 4 2.18 17.57 6.43
CA LYS A 4 1.15 16.89 7.23
C LYS A 4 0.44 15.87 6.35
N VAL A 5 0.37 14.62 6.78
CA VAL A 5 -0.35 13.57 6.08
C VAL A 5 -1.84 13.83 6.18
N ASP A 6 -2.53 13.82 5.04
CA ASP A 6 -3.98 14.06 4.95
C ASP A 6 -4.77 12.76 5.06
N ASN A 7 -4.31 11.70 4.38
CA ASN A 7 -5.03 10.42 4.30
C ASN A 7 -4.10 9.25 3.93
N ALA A 8 -4.72 8.06 3.84
CA ALA A 8 -4.06 6.87 3.31
C ALA A 8 -4.95 6.14 2.29
N ILE A 9 -4.30 5.56 1.27
CA ILE A 9 -4.91 4.66 0.29
C ILE A 9 -4.28 3.28 0.49
N ILE A 10 -5.11 2.25 0.74
CA ILE A 10 -4.67 0.86 0.89
C ILE A 10 -5.12 0.07 -0.34
N MET A 11 -4.18 -0.51 -1.07
CA MET A 11 -4.45 -1.30 -2.28
C MET A 11 -4.75 -2.75 -1.90
N ALA A 12 -6.00 -3.18 -2.06
CA ALA A 12 -6.49 -4.50 -1.69
C ALA A 12 -7.29 -5.20 -2.81
N ALA A 13 -7.14 -4.77 -4.07
CA ALA A 13 -7.95 -5.27 -5.19
C ALA A 13 -7.46 -6.60 -5.78
N GLY A 14 -6.22 -7.02 -5.51
CA GLY A 14 -5.56 -8.15 -6.16
C GLY A 14 -6.14 -9.52 -5.77
N THR A 15 -6.01 -10.49 -6.69
CA THR A 15 -6.51 -11.88 -6.52
C THR A 15 -5.63 -12.73 -5.60
N ALA A 16 -4.39 -12.30 -5.31
CA ALA A 16 -3.42 -13.02 -4.50
C ALA A 16 -3.22 -14.50 -4.94
N SER A 17 -3.14 -14.77 -6.23
CA SER A 17 -3.08 -16.13 -6.82
C SER A 17 -1.94 -16.99 -6.26
N ARG A 18 -0.81 -16.38 -5.90
CA ARG A 18 0.34 -17.07 -5.27
C ARG A 18 0.02 -17.60 -3.85
N PHE A 19 -1.09 -17.18 -3.24
CA PHE A 19 -1.56 -17.61 -1.92
C PHE A 19 -2.62 -18.72 -1.97
N ALA A 20 -2.87 -19.31 -3.15
CA ALA A 20 -3.77 -20.46 -3.26
C ALA A 20 -3.29 -21.62 -2.35
N PRO A 21 -4.19 -22.37 -1.67
CA PRO A 21 -5.66 -22.26 -1.76
C PRO A 21 -6.30 -21.21 -0.85
N LEU A 22 -5.57 -20.59 0.07
CA LEU A 22 -6.12 -19.63 1.05
C LEU A 22 -6.83 -18.44 0.38
N SER A 23 -6.28 -17.95 -0.73
CA SER A 23 -6.88 -16.84 -1.49
C SER A 23 -8.19 -17.19 -2.18
N PHE A 24 -8.53 -18.50 -2.32
CA PHE A 24 -9.83 -18.92 -2.84
C PHE A 24 -10.98 -18.63 -1.87
N GLU A 25 -10.70 -18.54 -0.59
CA GLU A 25 -11.70 -18.26 0.44
C GLU A 25 -11.74 -16.78 0.83
N LYS A 26 -10.56 -16.17 1.02
CA LYS A 26 -10.42 -14.80 1.49
C LYS A 26 -9.41 -13.99 0.68
N PRO A 27 -9.67 -12.69 0.43
CA PRO A 27 -8.63 -11.76 -0.03
C PRO A 27 -7.43 -11.77 0.92
N LYS A 28 -6.21 -11.62 0.39
CA LYS A 28 -4.97 -11.61 1.18
C LYS A 28 -5.00 -10.59 2.33
N ALA A 29 -5.57 -9.42 2.08
CA ALA A 29 -5.74 -8.35 3.07
C ALA A 29 -6.56 -8.76 4.30
N LEU A 30 -7.46 -9.75 4.15
CA LEU A 30 -8.34 -10.23 5.21
C LEU A 30 -7.80 -11.48 5.93
N ILE A 31 -6.61 -11.95 5.57
CA ILE A 31 -5.95 -13.07 6.26
C ILE A 31 -5.53 -12.60 7.66
N GLU A 32 -5.74 -13.47 8.63
CA GLU A 32 -5.31 -13.27 10.00
C GLU A 32 -3.85 -13.70 10.16
N VAL A 33 -3.04 -12.83 10.75
CA VAL A 33 -1.64 -13.07 11.07
C VAL A 33 -1.43 -12.71 12.54
N ARG A 34 -0.95 -13.63 13.34
CA ARG A 34 -0.71 -13.46 14.79
C ARG A 34 -1.95 -12.94 15.55
N GLY A 35 -3.15 -13.40 15.18
CA GLY A 35 -4.40 -13.02 15.84
C GLY A 35 -4.99 -11.68 15.39
N GLU A 36 -4.45 -11.06 14.33
CA GLU A 36 -4.97 -9.82 13.77
C GLU A 36 -5.15 -9.91 12.25
N VAL A 37 -6.26 -9.38 11.73
CA VAL A 37 -6.49 -9.26 10.29
C VAL A 37 -5.53 -8.20 9.73
N LEU A 38 -4.79 -8.53 8.66
CA LEU A 38 -3.73 -7.69 8.09
C LEU A 38 -4.17 -6.25 7.85
N ILE A 39 -5.26 -6.06 7.12
CA ILE A 39 -5.75 -4.71 6.80
C ILE A 39 -6.25 -3.96 8.04
N GLU A 40 -6.88 -4.65 8.98
CA GLU A 40 -7.36 -4.04 10.23
C GLU A 40 -6.20 -3.54 11.08
N ARG A 41 -5.09 -4.30 11.11
CA ARG A 41 -3.87 -3.87 11.78
C ARG A 41 -3.33 -2.57 11.16
N GLN A 42 -3.23 -2.49 9.84
CA GLN A 42 -2.79 -1.25 9.16
C GLN A 42 -3.72 -0.08 9.45
N ILE A 43 -5.05 -0.28 9.41
CA ILE A 43 -6.04 0.76 9.75
C ILE A 43 -5.82 1.28 11.18
N LYS A 44 -5.65 0.38 12.17
CA LYS A 44 -5.39 0.76 13.57
C LYS A 44 -4.06 1.54 13.72
N GLN A 45 -3.02 1.14 12.98
CA GLN A 45 -1.73 1.82 12.98
C GLN A 45 -1.82 3.23 12.38
N LEU A 46 -2.58 3.41 11.28
CA LEU A 46 -2.88 4.71 10.69
C LEU A 46 -3.63 5.62 11.66
N PHE A 47 -4.68 5.11 12.31
CA PHE A 47 -5.42 5.86 13.33
C PHE A 47 -4.54 6.28 14.51
N ALA A 48 -3.66 5.38 14.97
CA ALA A 48 -2.71 5.67 16.04
C ALA A 48 -1.71 6.77 15.66
N ALA A 49 -1.41 6.93 14.36
CA ALA A 49 -0.61 8.04 13.82
C ALA A 49 -1.42 9.33 13.59
N GLY A 50 -2.74 9.32 13.87
CA GLY A 50 -3.63 10.46 13.66
C GLY A 50 -4.09 10.65 12.20
N ILE A 51 -4.04 9.60 11.38
CA ILE A 51 -4.48 9.57 9.98
C ILE A 51 -5.84 8.89 9.94
N ASN A 52 -6.92 9.68 9.85
CA ASN A 52 -8.29 9.21 10.04
C ASN A 52 -9.07 9.05 8.71
N GLU A 53 -8.62 9.63 7.62
CA GLU A 53 -9.23 9.43 6.30
C GLU A 53 -8.51 8.27 5.60
N ILE A 54 -9.19 7.12 5.47
CA ILE A 54 -8.63 5.92 4.85
C ILE A 54 -9.53 5.48 3.70
N VAL A 55 -8.93 5.28 2.53
CA VAL A 55 -9.56 4.77 1.32
C VAL A 55 -8.97 3.39 1.03
N ILE A 56 -9.81 2.39 0.83
CA ILE A 56 -9.37 1.03 0.49
C ILE A 56 -9.83 0.74 -0.93
N ILE A 57 -8.89 0.38 -1.80
CA ILE A 57 -9.20 -0.01 -3.16
C ILE A 57 -9.44 -1.51 -3.18
N VAL A 58 -10.66 -1.91 -3.50
CA VAL A 58 -11.11 -3.29 -3.51
C VAL A 58 -11.40 -3.78 -4.93
N GLY A 59 -11.40 -5.08 -5.13
CA GLY A 59 -11.70 -5.71 -6.43
C GLY A 59 -12.13 -7.16 -6.21
N TYR A 60 -11.17 -8.07 -6.12
CA TYR A 60 -11.46 -9.48 -5.84
C TYR A 60 -12.20 -9.65 -4.52
N LYS A 61 -13.39 -10.29 -4.56
CA LYS A 61 -14.26 -10.53 -3.38
C LYS A 61 -14.51 -9.26 -2.56
N LYS A 62 -14.76 -8.16 -3.25
CA LYS A 62 -14.95 -6.83 -2.64
C LYS A 62 -15.99 -6.80 -1.51
N GLU A 63 -17.03 -7.62 -1.62
CA GLU A 63 -18.11 -7.74 -0.64
C GLU A 63 -17.63 -8.17 0.75
N GLN A 64 -16.49 -8.83 0.83
CA GLN A 64 -15.90 -9.23 2.12
C GLN A 64 -15.26 -8.05 2.87
N PHE A 65 -15.10 -6.90 2.25
CA PHE A 65 -14.55 -5.68 2.87
C PHE A 65 -15.63 -4.75 3.45
N ASP A 66 -16.92 -4.96 3.13
CA ASP A 66 -18.00 -4.02 3.47
C ASP A 66 -18.09 -3.75 4.98
N TYR A 67 -17.82 -4.75 5.83
CA TYR A 67 -17.82 -4.59 7.29
C TYR A 67 -16.82 -3.55 7.80
N LEU A 68 -15.77 -3.25 7.03
CA LEU A 68 -14.76 -2.25 7.41
C LEU A 68 -15.34 -0.82 7.39
N ILE A 69 -16.38 -0.57 6.58
CA ILE A 69 -17.09 0.71 6.54
C ILE A 69 -17.70 0.98 7.91
N ASP A 70 -18.51 0.05 8.41
CA ASP A 70 -19.21 0.21 9.69
C ASP A 70 -18.24 0.19 10.87
N LYS A 71 -17.21 -0.65 10.80
CA LYS A 71 -16.27 -0.85 11.90
C LYS A 71 -15.26 0.28 12.06
N TYR A 72 -14.81 0.89 10.96
CA TYR A 72 -13.71 1.85 10.95
C TYR A 72 -14.00 3.17 10.22
N GLY A 73 -15.17 3.32 9.58
CA GLY A 73 -15.51 4.52 8.83
C GLY A 73 -14.66 4.73 7.57
N VAL A 74 -14.06 3.68 7.02
CA VAL A 74 -13.24 3.73 5.81
C VAL A 74 -14.11 3.89 4.56
N LYS A 75 -13.52 4.38 3.47
CA LYS A 75 -14.15 4.44 2.15
C LYS A 75 -13.67 3.29 1.29
N LEU A 76 -14.59 2.58 0.63
CA LEU A 76 -14.24 1.56 -0.36
C LEU A 76 -14.36 2.14 -1.77
N VAL A 77 -13.35 1.89 -2.60
CA VAL A 77 -13.32 2.25 -4.03
C VAL A 77 -13.09 0.99 -4.84
N GLU A 78 -14.00 0.68 -5.75
CA GLU A 78 -13.88 -0.50 -6.59
C GLU A 78 -12.95 -0.27 -7.77
N ASN A 79 -11.92 -1.11 -7.91
CA ASN A 79 -11.16 -1.26 -9.15
C ASN A 79 -11.82 -2.33 -10.01
N LYS A 80 -12.54 -1.94 -11.05
CA LYS A 80 -13.23 -2.86 -11.97
C LYS A 80 -12.28 -3.62 -12.90
N ASP A 81 -11.07 -3.11 -13.06
CA ASP A 81 -10.04 -3.68 -13.96
C ASP A 81 -9.03 -4.58 -13.24
N TYR A 82 -9.31 -5.02 -11.99
CA TYR A 82 -8.37 -5.73 -11.13
C TYR A 82 -7.84 -7.05 -11.73
N LEU A 83 -8.55 -7.66 -12.68
CA LEU A 83 -8.13 -8.87 -13.39
C LEU A 83 -7.25 -8.60 -14.61
N THR A 84 -7.34 -7.41 -15.20
CA THR A 84 -6.76 -7.11 -16.51
C THR A 84 -5.65 -6.08 -16.48
N ARG A 85 -5.53 -5.35 -15.35
CA ARG A 85 -4.54 -4.27 -15.20
C ARG A 85 -3.74 -4.41 -13.90
N ASN A 86 -2.54 -3.85 -13.91
CA ASN A 86 -1.62 -3.81 -12.77
C ASN A 86 -2.07 -2.84 -11.67
N ASN A 87 -1.32 -2.80 -10.56
CA ASN A 87 -1.56 -1.94 -9.40
C ASN A 87 -1.74 -0.45 -9.73
N ASN A 88 -1.11 0.06 -10.80
CA ASN A 88 -1.29 1.45 -11.26
C ASN A 88 -2.76 1.78 -11.57
N ALA A 89 -3.52 0.82 -12.11
CA ALA A 89 -4.96 1.00 -12.31
C ALA A 89 -5.69 1.19 -10.98
N SER A 90 -5.29 0.47 -9.94
CA SER A 90 -5.88 0.66 -8.61
C SER A 90 -5.74 2.09 -8.14
N ILE A 91 -4.55 2.67 -8.23
CA ILE A 91 -4.32 4.06 -7.82
C ILE A 91 -5.15 5.03 -8.67
N TYR A 92 -5.29 4.77 -9.98
CA TYR A 92 -6.10 5.60 -10.87
C TYR A 92 -7.57 5.70 -10.41
N TYR A 93 -8.17 4.60 -9.95
CA TYR A 93 -9.54 4.62 -9.41
C TYR A 93 -9.68 5.47 -8.14
N ALA A 94 -8.60 5.62 -7.37
CA ALA A 94 -8.55 6.44 -6.16
C ALA A 94 -7.92 7.82 -6.38
N LYS A 95 -7.62 8.22 -7.62
CA LYS A 95 -6.91 9.46 -7.97
C LYS A 95 -7.48 10.70 -7.29
N GLN A 96 -8.80 10.81 -7.21
CA GLN A 96 -9.48 11.95 -6.57
C GLN A 96 -9.17 12.11 -5.06
N TYR A 97 -8.64 11.08 -4.42
CA TYR A 97 -8.27 11.09 -3.00
C TYR A 97 -6.79 11.37 -2.77
N LEU A 98 -5.98 11.46 -3.82
CA LEU A 98 -4.56 11.77 -3.71
C LEU A 98 -4.34 13.22 -3.23
N LYS A 99 -3.57 13.34 -2.14
CA LYS A 99 -3.16 14.59 -1.46
C LYS A 99 -1.75 14.37 -0.93
N ASN A 100 -1.46 14.76 0.30
CA ASN A 100 -0.32 14.23 1.06
C ASN A 100 -0.72 12.85 1.60
N THR A 101 -0.45 11.80 0.83
CA THR A 101 -1.12 10.51 0.96
C THR A 101 -0.12 9.36 1.18
N TYR A 102 -0.36 8.53 2.18
CA TYR A 102 0.25 7.20 2.18
C TYR A 102 -0.43 6.30 1.17
N VAL A 103 0.35 5.64 0.31
CA VAL A 103 -0.14 4.58 -0.59
C VAL A 103 0.51 3.27 -0.17
N CYS A 104 -0.32 2.31 0.25
CA CYS A 104 0.12 1.10 0.92
C CYS A 104 -0.41 -0.16 0.24
N SER A 105 0.39 -1.20 0.19
CA SER A 105 -0.09 -2.57 -0.07
C SER A 105 -0.77 -3.13 1.18
N SER A 106 -1.87 -3.83 0.99
CA SER A 106 -2.70 -4.37 2.08
C SER A 106 -2.13 -5.60 2.78
N ASP A 107 -1.04 -6.16 2.27
CA ASP A 107 -0.45 -7.42 2.71
C ASP A 107 0.81 -7.27 3.57
N ASN A 108 1.20 -6.05 3.90
CA ASN A 108 2.30 -5.79 4.81
C ASN A 108 1.89 -5.99 6.27
N TYR A 109 2.68 -6.76 7.01
CA TYR A 109 2.56 -6.88 8.46
C TYR A 109 3.67 -6.08 9.15
N PHE A 110 3.36 -4.86 9.57
CA PHE A 110 4.30 -4.03 10.32
C PHE A 110 4.29 -4.37 11.81
N VAL A 111 5.40 -4.87 12.32
CA VAL A 111 5.57 -5.19 13.76
C VAL A 111 5.48 -3.92 14.60
N LYS A 112 6.20 -2.88 14.20
CA LYS A 112 6.11 -1.52 14.76
C LYS A 112 5.30 -0.65 13.81
N ASN A 113 4.63 0.38 14.34
CA ASN A 113 3.90 1.33 13.51
C ASN A 113 4.88 2.14 12.64
N PRO A 114 4.80 2.03 11.30
CA PRO A 114 5.67 2.78 10.40
C PRO A 114 5.07 4.15 9.99
N PHE A 115 3.82 4.42 10.37
CA PHE A 115 3.11 5.63 9.96
C PHE A 115 3.41 6.79 10.90
N GLU A 116 3.64 7.95 10.30
CA GLU A 116 3.89 9.21 10.98
C GLU A 116 2.91 10.27 10.49
N LYS A 117 2.53 11.20 11.39
CA LYS A 117 1.61 12.30 11.05
C LYS A 117 2.24 13.36 10.16
N TYR A 118 3.57 13.49 10.22
CA TYR A 118 4.35 14.45 9.45
C TYR A 118 5.50 13.73 8.76
N VAL A 119 5.71 14.01 7.48
CA VAL A 119 6.74 13.37 6.64
C VAL A 119 7.49 14.44 5.88
N ASP A 120 8.81 14.36 5.83
CA ASP A 120 9.65 15.41 5.26
C ASP A 120 9.64 15.46 3.73
N GLU A 121 9.53 14.30 3.07
CA GLU A 121 9.55 14.19 1.61
C GLU A 121 8.78 12.94 1.10
N SER A 122 8.47 12.91 -0.20
CA SER A 122 7.92 11.72 -0.84
C SER A 122 8.97 10.62 -0.85
N TYR A 123 8.57 9.39 -0.49
CA TYR A 123 9.47 8.26 -0.43
C TYR A 123 8.80 6.94 -0.84
N TYR A 124 9.62 5.96 -1.14
CA TYR A 124 9.24 4.55 -1.27
C TYR A 124 10.08 3.69 -0.33
N SER A 125 9.44 2.91 0.53
CA SER A 125 10.14 2.00 1.44
C SER A 125 10.70 0.81 0.69
N ALA A 126 11.93 0.47 0.99
CA ALA A 126 12.64 -0.66 0.40
C ALA A 126 13.32 -1.51 1.45
N VAL A 127 13.57 -2.76 1.12
CA VAL A 127 14.35 -3.72 1.91
C VAL A 127 15.50 -4.22 1.05
N TYR A 128 16.66 -4.42 1.66
CA TYR A 128 17.82 -4.98 0.95
C TYR A 128 17.70 -6.49 0.87
N ALA A 129 17.80 -7.04 -0.34
CA ALA A 129 17.91 -8.47 -0.60
C ALA A 129 19.37 -8.84 -0.73
N GLU A 130 19.83 -9.76 0.10
CA GLU A 130 21.11 -10.45 -0.10
C GLU A 130 20.92 -11.58 -1.12
N GLY A 131 21.75 -11.62 -2.17
CA GLY A 131 21.63 -12.56 -3.28
C GLY A 131 20.53 -12.17 -4.28
N HIS A 132 19.96 -13.18 -4.96
CA HIS A 132 18.99 -12.99 -6.02
C HIS A 132 17.58 -12.69 -5.50
N THR A 133 16.91 -11.71 -6.13
CA THR A 133 15.49 -11.42 -5.92
C THR A 133 14.79 -11.20 -7.27
N GLU A 134 13.52 -11.59 -7.37
CA GLU A 134 12.65 -11.34 -8.52
C GLU A 134 11.71 -10.13 -8.30
N GLU A 135 11.85 -9.45 -7.15
CA GLU A 135 11.04 -8.30 -6.79
C GLU A 135 11.43 -7.05 -7.61
N TRP A 136 10.60 -6.00 -7.51
CA TRP A 136 10.89 -4.70 -8.14
C TRP A 136 12.02 -4.00 -7.39
N CYS A 137 13.19 -3.95 -7.99
CA CYS A 137 14.39 -3.33 -7.43
C CYS A 137 14.47 -1.86 -7.81
N ILE A 138 15.05 -1.05 -6.92
CA ILE A 138 15.29 0.38 -7.12
C ILE A 138 16.77 0.68 -7.25
N GLY A 139 17.11 1.54 -8.23
CA GLY A 139 18.40 2.24 -8.29
C GLY A 139 18.27 3.60 -7.62
N GLN A 140 19.36 4.10 -7.06
CA GLN A 140 19.44 5.39 -6.40
C GLN A 140 20.63 6.20 -6.95
N ASP A 141 20.49 7.52 -6.98
CA ASP A 141 21.61 8.43 -7.21
C ASP A 141 22.44 8.65 -5.92
N ALA A 142 23.45 9.53 -6.01
CA ALA A 142 24.34 9.82 -4.89
C ALA A 142 23.63 10.54 -3.72
N GLU A 143 22.53 11.21 -4.00
CA GLU A 143 21.68 11.92 -3.04
C GLU A 143 20.60 11.00 -2.42
N GLY A 144 20.45 9.75 -2.91
CA GLY A 144 19.48 8.76 -2.42
C GLY A 144 18.12 8.81 -3.13
N TYR A 145 17.96 9.59 -4.18
CA TYR A 145 16.72 9.63 -4.96
C TYR A 145 16.62 8.44 -5.91
N ILE A 146 15.41 7.90 -6.05
CA ILE A 146 15.14 6.80 -6.96
C ILE A 146 15.30 7.30 -8.41
N ASN A 147 16.24 6.72 -9.13
CA ASN A 147 16.52 7.05 -10.54
C ASN A 147 16.26 5.90 -11.51
N ALA A 148 16.04 4.69 -11.02
CA ALA A 148 15.75 3.52 -11.84
C ALA A 148 14.84 2.52 -11.09
N VAL A 149 14.05 1.76 -11.86
CA VAL A 149 13.28 0.63 -11.35
C VAL A 149 13.46 -0.53 -12.33
N THR A 150 13.85 -1.70 -11.82
CA THR A 150 14.07 -2.92 -12.61
C THR A 150 13.34 -4.10 -11.97
N ILE A 151 12.95 -5.09 -12.78
CA ILE A 151 12.40 -6.34 -12.26
C ILE A 151 13.56 -7.31 -12.06
N GLY A 152 13.71 -7.80 -10.83
CA GLY A 152 14.80 -8.69 -10.44
C GLY A 152 16.14 -7.98 -10.27
N GLY A 153 16.99 -8.57 -9.44
CA GLY A 153 18.33 -8.07 -9.16
C GLY A 153 19.12 -9.01 -8.24
N ASN A 154 20.37 -8.68 -8.01
CA ASN A 154 21.22 -9.34 -7.01
C ASN A 154 21.73 -8.26 -6.07
N ASP A 155 21.75 -8.56 -4.76
CA ASP A 155 22.26 -7.66 -3.73
C ASP A 155 21.69 -6.24 -3.89
N SER A 156 20.35 -6.15 -3.93
CA SER A 156 19.63 -4.96 -4.34
C SER A 156 18.53 -4.56 -3.37
N TRP A 157 18.21 -3.25 -3.31
CA TRP A 157 17.05 -2.75 -2.62
C TRP A 157 15.79 -3.04 -3.45
N TYR A 158 14.75 -3.63 -2.84
CA TYR A 158 13.47 -3.88 -3.51
C TYR A 158 12.31 -3.22 -2.77
N MET A 159 11.28 -2.88 -3.54
CA MET A 159 10.10 -2.14 -3.11
C MET A 159 9.17 -3.01 -2.26
N VAL A 160 8.70 -2.48 -1.11
CA VAL A 160 7.82 -3.22 -0.18
C VAL A 160 6.38 -2.70 -0.10
N GLY A 161 5.97 -1.86 -1.03
CA GLY A 161 4.58 -1.41 -1.10
C GLY A 161 4.12 -0.52 0.06
N HIS A 162 5.02 0.30 0.61
CA HIS A 162 4.73 1.34 1.58
C HIS A 162 5.40 2.63 1.12
N THR A 163 4.61 3.65 0.81
CA THR A 163 5.12 4.89 0.21
C THR A 163 4.30 6.09 0.68
N PHE A 164 4.95 7.24 0.76
CA PHE A 164 4.30 8.52 0.98
C PHE A 164 4.46 9.40 -0.26
N TRP A 165 3.35 9.98 -0.70
CA TRP A 165 3.29 10.92 -1.82
C TRP A 165 2.84 12.28 -1.32
N SER A 166 3.68 13.30 -1.46
CA SER A 166 3.27 14.68 -1.21
C SER A 166 2.19 15.10 -2.22
N LYS A 167 1.42 16.13 -1.89
CA LYS A 167 0.41 16.69 -2.79
C LYS A 167 1.03 17.11 -4.14
N GLU A 168 2.25 17.64 -4.11
CA GLU A 168 2.98 18.01 -5.31
C GLU A 168 3.29 16.79 -6.19
N PHE A 169 3.82 15.70 -5.58
CA PHE A 169 4.07 14.45 -6.29
C PHE A 169 2.76 13.84 -6.79
N SER A 170 1.73 13.80 -5.96
CA SER A 170 0.40 13.27 -6.30
C SER A 170 -0.23 13.99 -7.51
N SER A 171 0.05 15.27 -7.70
CA SER A 171 -0.48 16.05 -8.84
C SER A 171 0.10 15.66 -10.20
N LYS A 172 1.22 14.90 -10.20
CA LYS A 172 1.86 14.41 -11.43
C LYS A 172 1.26 13.07 -11.90
N PHE A 173 0.44 12.42 -11.09
CA PHE A 173 -0.27 11.17 -11.40
C PHE A 173 -1.65 11.45 -12.00
#